data_3294b9e6ba522828e53562c744ebbcb8
#
_entry.id   3294b9e6ba522828e53562c744ebbcb8
#
_cell.length_a   1.000
_cell.length_b   1.000
_cell.length_c   1.000
_cell.angle_alpha   90.00
_cell.angle_beta   90.00
_cell.angle_gamma   90.00
#
_symmetry.space_group_name_H-M   'P 1'
#
loop_
_entity.id
_entity.type
_entity.pdbx_description
1 polymer ?
#
loop_
_entity_poly.entity_id
_entity_poly.type
_entity_poly.pdbx_seq_one_letter_code
_entity_poly.pdbx_strand_id
1 'polypeptide(L)'
;AVLAGIAVYVGFNILDWSFIQRAHKVSFSGMAVMYGVMLLTVFVDLIVAVGLGVFISNIIIIERLSREQARQVKAISDADEDDVPLTDSERGLLDRANGTVLFFYLSGPMIFSVSKAISRQHSSIADYEVMILDLTDVPMIDVTVGLALENAIKDALDANCEVYLLCPNQRTREQLEKFHVIDLVPAANIYRFRYEALNAAVAHVEEAQYQRITA
;
A
#
# COMPACT_ATOMS: atom_id res chain seq x y z
N ALA A 1 -38.02 -40.90 18.74
CA ALA A 1 -36.90 -41.70 18.19
C ALA A 1 -36.75 -41.49 16.68
N VAL A 2 -37.81 -41.59 15.87
CA VAL A 2 -37.75 -41.50 14.40
C VAL A 2 -37.27 -40.12 13.93
N LEU A 3 -37.81 -39.03 14.49
CA LEU A 3 -37.42 -37.67 14.17
C LEU A 3 -35.92 -37.38 14.47
N ALA A 4 -35.42 -37.92 15.58
CA ALA A 4 -33.99 -37.78 15.92
C ALA A 4 -33.08 -38.50 14.91
N GLY A 5 -33.51 -39.71 14.46
CA GLY A 5 -32.79 -40.46 13.43
C GLY A 5 -32.73 -39.71 12.09
N ILE A 6 -33.86 -39.11 11.68
CA ILE A 6 -33.94 -38.31 10.47
C ILE A 6 -33.01 -37.06 10.58
N ALA A 7 -33.02 -36.38 11.71
CA ALA A 7 -32.18 -35.22 11.94
C ALA A 7 -30.66 -35.54 11.85
N VAL A 8 -30.26 -36.67 12.45
CA VAL A 8 -28.86 -37.15 12.35
C VAL A 8 -28.48 -37.51 10.92
N TYR A 9 -29.36 -38.24 10.21
CA TYR A 9 -29.11 -38.59 8.81
C TYR A 9 -28.99 -37.38 7.89
N VAL A 10 -29.88 -36.39 8.04
CA VAL A 10 -29.83 -35.14 7.29
C VAL A 10 -28.58 -34.37 7.63
N GLY A 11 -28.21 -34.25 8.91
CA GLY A 11 -26.97 -33.60 9.36
C GLY A 11 -25.73 -34.22 8.73
N PHE A 12 -25.69 -35.56 8.64
CA PHE A 12 -24.56 -36.28 8.04
C PHE A 12 -24.46 -36.06 6.52
N ASN A 13 -25.59 -35.92 5.83
CA ASN A 13 -25.63 -35.66 4.38
C ASN A 13 -25.37 -34.20 4.00
N ILE A 14 -25.65 -33.26 4.89
CA ILE A 14 -25.35 -31.82 4.66
C ILE A 14 -23.87 -31.52 4.93
N LEU A 15 -23.18 -32.40 5.69
CA LEU A 15 -21.77 -32.18 6.01
C LEU A 15 -20.90 -32.23 4.75
N ASP A 16 -20.17 -31.16 4.48
CA ASP A 16 -19.21 -31.14 3.36
C ASP A 16 -17.90 -31.87 3.72
N TRP A 17 -17.90 -33.16 3.42
CA TRP A 17 -16.76 -34.05 3.65
C TRP A 17 -15.52 -33.63 2.87
N SER A 18 -15.69 -33.05 1.69
CA SER A 18 -14.58 -32.58 0.88
C SER A 18 -13.90 -31.37 1.50
N PHE A 19 -14.65 -30.52 2.18
CA PHE A 19 -14.11 -29.41 2.95
C PHE A 19 -13.35 -29.89 4.18
N ILE A 20 -13.90 -30.83 4.95
CA ILE A 20 -13.25 -31.39 6.14
C ILE A 20 -11.90 -32.03 5.78
N GLN A 21 -11.82 -32.77 4.69
CA GLN A 21 -10.56 -33.37 4.22
C GLN A 21 -9.52 -32.34 3.79
N ARG A 22 -9.95 -31.15 3.35
CA ARG A 22 -9.07 -30.05 2.93
C ARG A 22 -8.80 -29.01 4.03
N ALA A 23 -9.44 -29.16 5.19
CA ALA A 23 -9.34 -28.20 6.31
C ALA A 23 -7.88 -27.94 6.72
N HIS A 24 -6.99 -28.95 6.62
CA HIS A 24 -5.56 -28.81 6.91
C HIS A 24 -4.81 -27.88 5.94
N LYS A 25 -5.38 -27.55 4.78
CA LYS A 25 -4.82 -26.61 3.79
C LYS A 25 -5.30 -25.17 4.01
N VAL A 26 -6.29 -24.98 4.89
CA VAL A 26 -6.81 -23.66 5.24
C VAL A 26 -5.89 -23.03 6.28
N SER A 27 -5.79 -21.69 6.27
CA SER A 27 -5.02 -20.96 7.27
C SER A 27 -5.51 -21.25 8.69
N PHE A 28 -4.62 -21.30 9.66
CA PHE A 28 -4.95 -21.56 11.08
C PHE A 28 -6.06 -20.63 11.59
N SER A 29 -6.03 -19.33 11.21
CA SER A 29 -7.09 -18.36 11.57
C SER A 29 -8.45 -18.74 11.01
N GLY A 30 -8.52 -19.19 9.74
CA GLY A 30 -9.77 -19.63 9.12
C GLY A 30 -10.33 -20.89 9.79
N MET A 31 -9.46 -21.83 10.14
CA MET A 31 -9.82 -23.05 10.85
C MET A 31 -10.36 -22.74 12.26
N ALA A 32 -9.69 -21.85 12.99
CA ALA A 32 -10.12 -21.44 14.33
C ALA A 32 -11.51 -20.76 14.31
N VAL A 33 -11.79 -19.90 13.33
CA VAL A 33 -13.09 -19.28 13.17
C VAL A 33 -14.16 -20.33 12.85
N MET A 34 -13.89 -21.25 11.93
CA MET A 34 -14.83 -22.31 11.56
C MET A 34 -15.23 -23.19 12.75
N TYR A 35 -14.25 -23.73 13.46
CA TYR A 35 -14.52 -24.56 14.64
C TYR A 35 -15.15 -23.75 15.78
N GLY A 36 -14.75 -22.49 15.97
CA GLY A 36 -15.35 -21.60 16.96
C GLY A 36 -16.83 -21.35 16.68
N VAL A 37 -17.20 -21.04 15.43
CA VAL A 37 -18.59 -20.85 15.03
C VAL A 37 -19.39 -22.16 15.21
N MET A 38 -18.81 -23.30 14.84
CA MET A 38 -19.48 -24.61 15.01
C MET A 38 -19.74 -24.89 16.49
N LEU A 39 -18.79 -24.68 17.39
CA LEU A 39 -19.00 -24.85 18.84
C LEU A 39 -20.04 -23.87 19.38
N LEU A 40 -19.97 -22.59 18.98
CA LEU A 40 -20.97 -21.60 19.38
C LEU A 40 -22.37 -21.99 18.93
N THR A 41 -22.55 -22.53 17.74
CA THR A 41 -23.84 -23.00 17.20
C THR A 41 -24.43 -24.10 18.07
N VAL A 42 -23.57 -25.00 18.57
CA VAL A 42 -24.03 -26.13 19.39
C VAL A 42 -24.35 -25.72 20.84
N PHE A 43 -23.54 -24.85 21.44
CA PHE A 43 -23.63 -24.53 22.86
C PHE A 43 -24.41 -23.25 23.20
N VAL A 44 -24.60 -22.35 22.25
CA VAL A 44 -25.27 -21.07 22.49
C VAL A 44 -26.48 -20.91 21.60
N ASP A 45 -26.31 -20.45 20.37
CA ASP A 45 -27.40 -20.20 19.42
C ASP A 45 -26.82 -20.02 18.01
N LEU A 46 -27.57 -20.47 16.99
CA LEU A 46 -27.20 -20.39 15.60
C LEU A 46 -27.05 -18.92 15.13
N ILE A 47 -27.97 -18.04 15.54
CA ILE A 47 -27.98 -16.63 15.07
C ILE A 47 -26.77 -15.89 15.62
N VAL A 48 -26.49 -16.09 16.91
CA VAL A 48 -25.31 -15.49 17.58
C VAL A 48 -24.02 -16.03 16.96
N ALA A 49 -23.95 -17.34 16.72
CA ALA A 49 -22.77 -17.97 16.13
C ALA A 49 -22.46 -17.44 14.73
N VAL A 50 -23.48 -17.33 13.87
CA VAL A 50 -23.32 -16.79 12.50
C VAL A 50 -22.93 -15.32 12.56
N GLY A 51 -23.57 -14.50 13.39
CA GLY A 51 -23.27 -13.08 13.56
C GLY A 51 -21.80 -12.84 13.97
N LEU A 52 -21.33 -13.55 15.01
CA LEU A 52 -19.95 -13.49 15.48
C LEU A 52 -18.95 -14.02 14.43
N GLY A 53 -19.29 -15.12 13.75
CA GLY A 53 -18.45 -15.69 12.71
C GLY A 53 -18.23 -14.74 11.55
N VAL A 54 -19.30 -14.12 11.06
CA VAL A 54 -19.23 -13.09 10.00
C VAL A 54 -18.41 -11.88 10.45
N PHE A 55 -18.65 -11.40 11.67
CA PHE A 55 -17.92 -10.24 12.22
C PHE A 55 -16.42 -10.51 12.32
N ILE A 56 -16.01 -11.63 12.92
CA ILE A 56 -14.59 -11.99 13.07
C ILE A 56 -13.95 -12.24 11.70
N SER A 57 -14.64 -12.92 10.77
CA SER A 57 -14.13 -13.16 9.42
C SER A 57 -13.89 -11.87 8.67
N ASN A 58 -14.78 -10.88 8.78
CA ASN A 58 -14.60 -9.58 8.17
C ASN A 58 -13.35 -8.85 8.70
N ILE A 59 -13.14 -8.89 10.04
CA ILE A 59 -11.93 -8.27 10.63
C ILE A 59 -10.65 -8.92 10.08
N ILE A 60 -10.61 -10.26 10.00
CA ILE A 60 -9.45 -10.99 9.49
C ILE A 60 -9.20 -10.67 8.01
N ILE A 61 -10.26 -10.57 7.20
CA ILE A 61 -10.15 -10.23 5.77
C ILE A 61 -9.61 -8.80 5.61
N ILE A 62 -10.15 -7.85 6.36
CA ILE A 62 -9.69 -6.45 6.33
C ILE A 62 -8.21 -6.37 6.73
N GLU A 63 -7.80 -7.07 7.79
CA GLU A 63 -6.40 -7.07 8.22
C GLU A 63 -5.46 -7.67 7.16
N ARG A 64 -5.85 -8.77 6.52
CA ARG A 64 -5.07 -9.36 5.43
C ARG A 64 -4.95 -8.43 4.23
N LEU A 65 -6.07 -7.84 3.81
CA LEU A 65 -6.08 -6.88 2.71
C LEU A 65 -5.19 -5.67 2.99
N SER A 66 -5.28 -5.14 4.21
CA SER A 66 -4.43 -4.03 4.68
C SER A 66 -2.95 -4.36 4.64
N ARG A 67 -2.56 -5.57 5.04
CA ARG A 67 -1.16 -6.01 5.00
C ARG A 67 -0.62 -6.15 3.59
N GLU A 68 -1.41 -6.69 2.66
CA GLU A 68 -1.00 -6.80 1.26
C GLU A 68 -0.87 -5.42 0.59
N GLN A 69 -1.76 -4.50 0.91
CA GLN A 69 -1.66 -3.12 0.40
C GLN A 69 -0.44 -2.37 0.96
N ALA A 70 -0.09 -2.58 2.23
CA ALA A 70 1.09 -1.94 2.82
C ALA A 70 2.41 -2.39 2.17
N ARG A 71 2.46 -3.56 1.54
CA ARG A 71 3.61 -4.05 0.76
C ARG A 71 3.75 -3.38 -0.61
N GLN A 72 2.74 -2.65 -1.05
CA GLN A 72 2.72 -1.95 -2.33
C GLN A 72 3.33 -0.54 -2.24
N VAL A 73 3.79 -0.13 -1.06
CA VAL A 73 4.55 1.09 -0.83
C VAL A 73 6.02 0.73 -0.72
N LYS A 74 6.82 1.23 -1.64
CA LYS A 74 8.26 0.99 -1.69
C LYS A 74 8.99 2.31 -1.82
N ALA A 75 10.02 2.49 -1.03
CA ALA A 75 10.93 3.62 -1.12
C ALA A 75 12.32 3.07 -1.43
N ILE A 76 12.88 3.46 -2.55
CA ILE A 76 14.21 3.05 -3.00
C ILE A 76 15.09 4.28 -3.19
N SER A 77 16.35 4.16 -2.81
CA SER A 77 17.38 5.17 -3.06
C SER A 77 18.51 4.63 -3.95
N ASP A 78 18.48 3.32 -4.19
CA ASP A 78 19.52 2.60 -4.93
C ASP A 78 18.87 1.69 -5.99
N ALA A 79 19.50 1.55 -7.15
CA ALA A 79 18.94 0.76 -8.27
C ALA A 79 19.04 -0.75 -8.06
N ASP A 80 19.78 -1.21 -7.06
CA ASP A 80 19.96 -2.65 -6.74
C ASP A 80 18.70 -3.30 -6.14
N GLU A 81 17.67 -2.53 -5.77
CA GLU A 81 16.38 -3.07 -5.33
C GLU A 81 15.52 -3.47 -6.53
N ASP A 82 15.51 -4.76 -6.85
CA ASP A 82 14.72 -5.39 -7.95
C ASP A 82 13.19 -5.29 -7.79
N ASP A 83 12.73 -4.65 -6.75
CA ASP A 83 11.33 -4.66 -6.31
C ASP A 83 10.43 -3.62 -7.00
N VAL A 84 11.00 -2.64 -7.74
CA VAL A 84 10.26 -1.59 -8.44
C VAL A 84 10.37 -1.76 -9.95
N PRO A 85 9.29 -1.63 -10.72
CA PRO A 85 9.29 -1.83 -12.17
C PRO A 85 9.92 -0.64 -12.91
N LEU A 86 11.23 -0.44 -12.73
CA LEU A 86 12.02 0.53 -13.46
C LEU A 86 12.67 -0.12 -14.68
N THR A 87 12.74 0.63 -15.78
CA THR A 87 13.50 0.24 -16.96
C THR A 87 15.02 0.38 -16.71
N ASP A 88 15.85 -0.28 -17.50
CA ASP A 88 17.32 -0.19 -17.36
C ASP A 88 17.83 1.26 -17.46
N SER A 89 17.20 2.08 -18.29
CA SER A 89 17.52 3.50 -18.43
C SER A 89 17.14 4.31 -17.19
N GLU A 90 16.01 4.00 -16.57
CA GLU A 90 15.56 4.65 -15.33
C GLU A 90 16.42 4.23 -14.13
N ARG A 91 16.80 2.96 -14.06
CA ARG A 91 17.77 2.46 -13.07
C ARG A 91 19.12 3.19 -13.19
N GLY A 92 19.63 3.31 -14.42
CA GLY A 92 20.89 4.04 -14.66
C GLY A 92 20.83 5.53 -14.29
N LEU A 93 19.66 6.17 -14.32
CA LEU A 93 19.49 7.53 -13.80
C LEU A 93 19.51 7.56 -12.27
N LEU A 94 18.84 6.59 -11.62
CA LEU A 94 18.82 6.50 -10.16
C LEU A 94 20.24 6.20 -9.60
N ASP A 95 21.02 5.34 -10.26
CA ASP A 95 22.42 5.09 -9.91
C ASP A 95 23.28 6.35 -10.01
N ARG A 96 23.08 7.17 -11.04
CA ARG A 96 23.78 8.44 -11.20
C ARG A 96 23.48 9.43 -10.08
N ALA A 97 22.29 9.36 -9.48
CA ALA A 97 21.91 10.16 -8.34
C ALA A 97 22.67 9.78 -7.05
N ASN A 98 23.38 8.65 -7.04
CA ASN A 98 24.28 8.21 -5.97
C ASN A 98 23.66 8.27 -4.56
N GLY A 99 22.40 7.81 -4.46
CA GLY A 99 21.67 7.74 -3.20
C GLY A 99 21.12 9.07 -2.67
N THR A 100 21.20 10.18 -3.42
CA THR A 100 20.66 11.49 -3.02
C THR A 100 19.20 11.70 -3.42
N VAL A 101 18.63 10.82 -4.25
CA VAL A 101 17.26 10.83 -4.69
C VAL A 101 16.49 9.71 -4.02
N LEU A 102 15.40 10.04 -3.31
CA LEU A 102 14.45 9.08 -2.77
C LEU A 102 13.33 8.86 -3.78
N PHE A 103 13.30 7.68 -4.40
CA PHE A 103 12.22 7.28 -5.29
C PHE A 103 11.15 6.50 -4.51
N PHE A 104 10.00 7.13 -4.33
CA PHE A 104 8.90 6.60 -3.54
C PHE A 104 7.82 6.04 -4.47
N TYR A 105 7.86 4.72 -4.71
CA TYR A 105 6.93 4.02 -5.57
C TYR A 105 5.69 3.56 -4.82
N LEU A 106 4.53 3.97 -5.31
CA LEU A 106 3.23 3.57 -4.79
C LEU A 106 2.45 2.84 -5.87
N SER A 107 1.86 1.71 -5.53
CA SER A 107 1.08 0.91 -6.48
C SER A 107 -0.20 0.35 -5.86
N GLY A 108 -1.19 0.08 -6.72
CA GLY A 108 -2.49 -0.45 -6.30
C GLY A 108 -3.41 0.56 -5.61
N PRO A 109 -4.59 0.11 -5.15
CA PRO A 109 -5.55 0.98 -4.46
C PRO A 109 -5.00 1.48 -3.13
N MET A 110 -4.87 2.80 -2.98
CA MET A 110 -4.36 3.44 -1.78
C MET A 110 -5.47 3.68 -0.77
N ILE A 111 -5.62 2.76 0.20
CA ILE A 111 -6.67 2.78 1.24
C ILE A 111 -6.02 2.52 2.61
N PHE A 112 -6.48 3.20 3.66
CA PHE A 112 -6.17 3.09 5.10
C PHE A 112 -4.74 2.72 5.53
N SER A 113 -4.24 1.55 5.17
CA SER A 113 -2.98 1.00 5.69
C SER A 113 -1.73 1.62 5.10
N VAL A 114 -1.86 2.21 3.93
CA VAL A 114 -0.77 2.84 3.19
C VAL A 114 -0.25 4.08 3.90
N SER A 115 -1.14 4.86 4.54
CA SER A 115 -0.76 6.05 5.31
C SER A 115 0.30 5.76 6.38
N LYS A 116 0.19 4.61 7.04
CA LYS A 116 1.16 4.18 8.05
C LYS A 116 2.51 3.77 7.45
N ALA A 117 2.51 3.21 6.23
CA ALA A 117 3.74 2.87 5.52
C ALA A 117 4.46 4.15 5.04
N ILE A 118 3.72 5.12 4.50
CA ILE A 118 4.25 6.45 4.15
C ILE A 118 4.88 7.12 5.37
N SER A 119 4.16 7.19 6.50
CA SER A 119 4.68 7.82 7.72
C SER A 119 5.91 7.14 8.32
N ARG A 120 6.16 5.86 8.03
CA ARG A 120 7.38 5.17 8.51
C ARG A 120 8.64 5.55 7.74
N GLN A 121 8.53 5.89 6.47
CA GLN A 121 9.66 6.32 5.64
C GLN A 121 10.08 7.77 5.94
N HIS A 122 9.24 8.49 6.66
CA HIS A 122 9.42 9.88 7.03
C HIS A 122 10.74 10.20 7.75
N SER A 123 11.24 9.28 8.58
CA SER A 123 12.48 9.51 9.34
C SER A 123 13.75 9.58 8.48
N SER A 124 13.68 9.17 7.22
CA SER A 124 14.82 9.13 6.30
C SER A 124 14.81 10.28 5.29
N ILE A 125 13.73 11.07 5.18
CA ILE A 125 13.58 12.11 4.13
C ILE A 125 14.66 13.19 4.23
N ALA A 126 15.10 13.54 5.44
CA ALA A 126 16.10 14.57 5.68
C ALA A 126 17.50 14.26 5.08
N ASP A 127 17.76 13.01 4.70
CA ASP A 127 19.03 12.58 4.13
C ASP A 127 19.07 12.72 2.59
N TYR A 128 17.94 13.12 1.95
CA TYR A 128 17.82 13.20 0.50
C TYR A 128 17.66 14.63 0.01
N GLU A 129 18.14 14.90 -1.20
CA GLU A 129 18.01 16.20 -1.86
C GLU A 129 16.72 16.31 -2.66
N VAL A 130 16.26 15.19 -3.25
CA VAL A 130 15.04 15.11 -4.04
C VAL A 130 14.21 13.91 -3.62
N MET A 131 12.91 14.09 -3.49
CA MET A 131 11.91 13.03 -3.30
C MET A 131 11.01 12.94 -4.53
N ILE A 132 10.97 11.79 -5.18
CA ILE A 132 10.06 11.53 -6.29
C ILE A 132 8.91 10.66 -5.79
N LEU A 133 7.68 11.19 -5.85
CA LEU A 133 6.46 10.46 -5.53
C LEU A 133 5.86 9.88 -6.82
N ASP A 134 5.99 8.57 -7.02
CA ASP A 134 5.45 7.89 -8.19
C ASP A 134 4.07 7.28 -7.89
N LEU A 135 3.04 7.88 -8.46
CA LEU A 135 1.64 7.45 -8.41
C LEU A 135 1.17 6.85 -9.75
N THR A 136 2.08 6.42 -10.61
CA THR A 136 1.76 5.90 -11.95
C THR A 136 0.79 4.72 -11.88
N ASP A 137 1.03 3.80 -10.94
CA ASP A 137 0.27 2.56 -10.79
C ASP A 137 -0.81 2.65 -9.68
N VAL A 138 -1.19 3.88 -9.30
CA VAL A 138 -2.23 4.15 -8.30
C VAL A 138 -3.56 4.47 -9.00
N PRO A 139 -4.57 3.57 -8.93
CA PRO A 139 -5.86 3.79 -9.58
C PRO A 139 -6.81 4.69 -8.78
N MET A 140 -6.60 4.78 -7.46
CA MET A 140 -7.42 5.60 -6.56
C MET A 140 -6.72 5.86 -5.23
N ILE A 141 -7.03 7.02 -4.64
CA ILE A 141 -6.52 7.47 -3.34
C ILE A 141 -7.70 7.79 -2.44
N ASP A 142 -7.70 7.35 -1.18
CA ASP A 142 -8.66 7.78 -0.18
C ASP A 142 -8.19 9.04 0.58
N VAL A 143 -9.07 9.61 1.39
CA VAL A 143 -8.78 10.82 2.18
C VAL A 143 -7.61 10.61 3.13
N THR A 144 -7.51 9.43 3.75
CA THR A 144 -6.47 9.13 4.74
C THR A 144 -5.08 9.09 4.10
N VAL A 145 -5.00 8.52 2.90
CA VAL A 145 -3.75 8.49 2.13
C VAL A 145 -3.44 9.87 1.56
N GLY A 146 -4.45 10.62 1.10
CA GLY A 146 -4.27 12.02 0.68
C GLY A 146 -3.61 12.87 1.77
N LEU A 147 -4.10 12.78 3.01
CA LEU A 147 -3.50 13.46 4.17
C LEU A 147 -2.09 12.96 4.49
N ALA A 148 -1.82 11.67 4.33
CA ALA A 148 -0.48 11.13 4.55
C ALA A 148 0.52 11.61 3.50
N LEU A 149 0.10 11.72 2.24
CA LEU A 149 0.91 12.31 1.15
C LEU A 149 1.14 13.80 1.39
N GLU A 150 0.11 14.54 1.79
CA GLU A 150 0.22 15.96 2.15
C GLU A 150 1.29 16.16 3.23
N ASN A 151 1.22 15.38 4.32
CA ASN A 151 2.21 15.45 5.39
C ASN A 151 3.62 15.10 4.89
N ALA A 152 3.77 13.99 4.13
CA ALA A 152 5.07 13.59 3.60
C ALA A 152 5.70 14.66 2.69
N ILE A 153 4.88 15.33 1.87
CA ILE A 153 5.35 16.44 1.02
C ILE A 153 5.77 17.64 1.87
N LYS A 154 4.97 18.03 2.85
CA LYS A 154 5.31 19.16 3.75
C LYS A 154 6.61 18.89 4.49
N ASP A 155 6.77 17.69 5.01
CA ASP A 155 7.97 17.31 5.75
C ASP A 155 9.22 17.27 4.87
N ALA A 156 9.07 16.84 3.60
CA ALA A 156 10.16 16.92 2.63
C ALA A 156 10.55 18.37 2.33
N LEU A 157 9.56 19.23 2.11
CA LEU A 157 9.81 20.65 1.87
C LEU A 157 10.44 21.36 3.09
N ASP A 158 9.99 21.03 4.30
CA ASP A 158 10.55 21.55 5.56
C ASP A 158 12.02 21.08 5.76
N ALA A 159 12.35 19.90 5.24
CA ALA A 159 13.73 19.37 5.22
C ALA A 159 14.59 19.95 4.07
N ASN A 160 14.08 20.89 3.28
CA ASN A 160 14.69 21.41 2.04
C ASN A 160 14.93 20.31 0.98
N CYS A 161 14.14 19.26 0.99
CA CYS A 161 14.12 18.24 -0.04
C CYS A 161 13.13 18.65 -1.15
N GLU A 162 13.57 18.68 -2.39
CA GLU A 162 12.70 19.02 -3.52
C GLU A 162 11.76 17.87 -3.85
N VAL A 163 10.49 18.19 -4.12
CA VAL A 163 9.47 17.15 -4.36
C VAL A 163 9.03 17.15 -5.80
N TYR A 164 9.12 15.99 -6.44
CA TYR A 164 8.61 15.70 -7.77
C TYR A 164 7.45 14.70 -7.70
N LEU A 165 6.40 15.00 -8.44
CA LEU A 165 5.18 14.21 -8.45
C LEU A 165 4.94 13.58 -9.82
N LEU A 166 4.83 12.25 -9.86
CA LEU A 166 4.42 11.47 -11.03
C LEU A 166 2.95 11.10 -10.90
N CYS A 167 2.10 11.72 -11.69
CA CYS A 167 0.67 11.47 -11.67
C CYS A 167 0.06 11.46 -13.08
N PRO A 168 0.27 10.40 -13.89
CA PRO A 168 -0.27 10.32 -15.24
C PRO A 168 -1.77 10.03 -15.27
N ASN A 169 -2.34 9.46 -14.20
CA ASN A 169 -3.75 9.08 -14.13
C ASN A 169 -4.62 10.30 -13.77
N GLN A 170 -5.51 10.69 -14.69
CA GLN A 170 -6.41 11.82 -14.50
C GLN A 170 -7.29 11.70 -13.25
N ARG A 171 -7.80 10.50 -12.95
CA ARG A 171 -8.66 10.27 -11.78
C ARG A 171 -7.92 10.48 -10.47
N THR A 172 -6.69 9.97 -10.39
CA THR A 172 -5.81 10.15 -9.23
C THR A 172 -5.45 11.61 -9.05
N ARG A 173 -5.17 12.32 -10.16
CA ARG A 173 -4.89 13.75 -10.18
C ARG A 173 -6.06 14.58 -9.63
N GLU A 174 -7.29 14.33 -10.09
CA GLU A 174 -8.49 14.98 -9.59
C GLU A 174 -8.72 14.76 -8.08
N GLN A 175 -8.35 13.59 -7.57
CA GLN A 175 -8.42 13.32 -6.12
C GLN A 175 -7.37 14.11 -5.36
N LEU A 176 -6.12 14.19 -5.85
CA LEU A 176 -5.06 14.98 -5.25
C LEU A 176 -5.36 16.49 -5.28
N GLU A 177 -6.00 16.97 -6.34
CA GLU A 177 -6.50 18.36 -6.43
C GLU A 177 -7.57 18.63 -5.37
N LYS A 178 -8.53 17.72 -5.18
CA LYS A 178 -9.56 17.83 -4.13
C LYS A 178 -8.99 17.84 -2.70
N PHE A 179 -7.87 17.16 -2.50
CA PHE A 179 -7.18 17.12 -1.21
C PHE A 179 -6.12 18.21 -1.07
N HIS A 180 -5.99 19.12 -2.03
CA HIS A 180 -4.99 20.19 -2.07
C HIS A 180 -3.52 19.70 -2.01
N VAL A 181 -3.27 18.45 -2.32
CA VAL A 181 -1.93 17.85 -2.33
C VAL A 181 -1.11 18.37 -3.52
N ILE A 182 -1.75 18.54 -4.68
CA ILE A 182 -1.12 19.08 -5.89
C ILE A 182 -0.65 20.52 -5.68
N ASP A 183 -1.38 21.31 -4.90
CA ASP A 183 -1.07 22.73 -4.66
C ASP A 183 0.27 22.91 -3.90
N LEU A 184 0.75 21.86 -3.22
CA LEU A 184 2.01 21.87 -2.49
C LEU A 184 3.23 21.68 -3.41
N VAL A 185 3.04 21.13 -4.60
CA VAL A 185 4.12 20.81 -5.54
C VAL A 185 4.08 21.82 -6.68
N PRO A 186 5.19 22.49 -6.99
CA PRO A 186 5.27 23.39 -8.14
C PRO A 186 4.83 22.70 -9.43
N ALA A 187 4.07 23.40 -10.28
CA ALA A 187 3.57 22.81 -11.52
C ALA A 187 4.70 22.30 -12.45
N ALA A 188 5.88 22.89 -12.37
CA ALA A 188 7.08 22.45 -13.09
C ALA A 188 7.60 21.09 -12.62
N ASN A 189 7.27 20.68 -11.38
CA ASN A 189 7.72 19.44 -10.75
C ASN A 189 6.69 18.32 -10.86
N ILE A 190 5.65 18.49 -11.69
CA ILE A 190 4.62 17.47 -11.93
C ILE A 190 4.87 16.84 -13.30
N TYR A 191 5.22 15.56 -13.30
CA TYR A 191 5.61 14.80 -14.47
C TYR A 191 4.58 13.73 -14.84
N ARG A 192 4.62 13.29 -16.10
CA ARG A 192 3.80 12.17 -16.61
C ARG A 192 4.60 10.89 -16.79
N PHE A 193 5.89 11.00 -17.00
CA PHE A 193 6.78 9.87 -17.29
C PHE A 193 7.91 9.79 -16.26
N ARG A 194 8.22 8.57 -15.81
CA ARG A 194 9.28 8.29 -14.83
C ARG A 194 10.63 8.82 -15.27
N TYR A 195 10.96 8.57 -16.54
CA TYR A 195 12.22 9.01 -17.13
C TYR A 195 12.42 10.52 -17.03
N GLU A 196 11.39 11.30 -17.30
CA GLU A 196 11.47 12.77 -17.23
C GLU A 196 11.72 13.25 -15.79
N ALA A 197 11.00 12.70 -14.82
CA ALA A 197 11.18 13.04 -13.41
C ALA A 197 12.55 12.65 -12.88
N LEU A 198 13.01 11.43 -13.19
CA LEU A 198 14.34 10.98 -12.79
C LEU A 198 15.45 11.80 -13.43
N ASN A 199 15.33 12.11 -14.72
CA ASN A 199 16.32 12.96 -15.40
C ASN A 199 16.38 14.37 -14.83
N ALA A 200 15.22 14.96 -14.48
CA ALA A 200 15.16 16.26 -13.82
C ALA A 200 15.76 16.22 -12.41
N ALA A 201 15.49 15.13 -11.65
CA ALA A 201 16.07 14.93 -10.32
C ALA A 201 17.61 14.84 -10.37
N VAL A 202 18.14 14.05 -11.31
CA VAL A 202 19.59 13.93 -11.51
C VAL A 202 20.23 15.29 -11.87
N ALA A 203 19.59 16.03 -12.81
CA ALA A 203 20.07 17.34 -13.20
C ALA A 203 20.09 18.33 -12.01
N HIS A 204 19.04 18.30 -11.16
CA HIS A 204 18.97 19.12 -9.96
C HIS A 204 20.11 18.80 -8.97
N VAL A 205 20.35 17.51 -8.71
CA VAL A 205 21.42 17.05 -7.81
C VAL A 205 22.79 17.44 -8.36
N GLU A 206 23.05 17.24 -9.66
CA GLU A 206 24.32 17.59 -10.31
C GLU A 206 24.57 19.12 -10.23
N GLU A 207 23.53 19.94 -10.41
CA GLU A 207 23.63 21.39 -10.28
C GLU A 207 23.90 21.83 -8.84
N ALA A 208 23.20 21.25 -7.86
CA ALA A 208 23.41 21.52 -6.44
C ALA A 208 24.84 21.15 -5.99
N GLN A 209 25.38 20.02 -6.47
CA GLN A 209 26.75 19.60 -6.21
C GLN A 209 27.77 20.57 -6.82
N TYR A 210 27.51 21.00 -8.07
CA TYR A 210 28.42 21.97 -8.74
C TYR A 210 28.48 23.30 -7.98
N GLN A 211 27.33 23.79 -7.49
CA GLN A 211 27.27 25.03 -6.70
C GLN A 211 28.02 24.90 -5.37
N ARG A 212 27.95 23.74 -4.70
CA ARG A 212 28.69 23.48 -3.44
C ARG A 212 30.21 23.43 -3.62
N ILE A 213 30.70 23.02 -4.79
CA ILE A 213 32.14 22.94 -5.09
C ILE A 213 32.69 24.31 -5.45
N THR A 214 31.84 25.20 -5.98
CA THR A 214 32.24 26.53 -6.48
C THR A 214 32.02 27.66 -5.47
N ALA A 215 31.35 27.40 -4.35
CA ALA A 215 31.14 28.35 -3.24
C ALA A 215 32.16 28.16 -2.13
#